data_1c8bf27a1bbe431e4a06f337f64abba7
#
_entry.id   1c8bf27a1bbe431e4a06f337f64abba7
#
_cell.length_a   1.000
_cell.length_b   1.000
_cell.length_c   1.000
_cell.angle_alpha   90.00
_cell.angle_beta   90.00
_cell.angle_gamma   90.00
#
_symmetry.space_group_name_H-M   'P 1'
#
loop_
_entity.id
_entity.type
_entity.pdbx_description
1 polymer ?
#
loop_
_entity_poly.entity_id
_entity_poly.type
_entity_poly.pdbx_seq_one_letter_code
_entity_poly.pdbx_strand_id
1 'polypeptide(L)'
;RGARRIALTPKGREIADRAARILGDVRDLTDFARHGGAVLSGTLKLGVIPSVAPYLLPRVLPKVNAAYPALELQLRETRTDQLTQELAQGKLDLLLMALPPGDPALGSRALFTDRFLLARQATPDSPQPRLAGPDAIPADRLLLLEDGHCLRDQALTYCRIQKSELQSGFGSASLATIMQMVANGYGVTLLPEICVEIEARDPRIALSRFAEPEPKREIGLVWRRSSPRSADFAAFGDLVIEAMREKN
;
A
#
# COMPACT_ATOMS: atom_id res chain seq x y z
N ARG A 1 -3.22 26.44 -32.22
CA ARG A 1 -4.60 26.34 -31.65
C ARG A 1 -4.48 25.41 -30.45
N GLY A 2 -4.25 25.97 -29.22
CA GLY A 2 -4.17 25.19 -27.97
C GLY A 2 -5.55 24.72 -27.56
N ALA A 3 -5.72 23.43 -27.33
CA ALA A 3 -6.94 22.87 -26.75
C ALA A 3 -7.09 23.46 -25.33
N ARG A 4 -8.08 24.33 -25.13
CA ARG A 4 -8.49 24.75 -23.76
C ARG A 4 -8.92 23.52 -23.02
N ARG A 5 -8.13 23.06 -22.05
CA ARG A 5 -8.58 22.04 -21.10
C ARG A 5 -9.74 22.62 -20.31
N ILE A 6 -10.92 22.02 -20.44
CA ILE A 6 -12.07 22.33 -19.60
C ILE A 6 -11.72 21.81 -18.20
N ALA A 7 -11.67 22.72 -17.22
CA ALA A 7 -11.44 22.38 -15.81
C ALA A 7 -12.68 22.72 -14.98
N LEU A 8 -12.98 21.90 -14.01
CA LEU A 8 -14.05 22.16 -13.07
C LEU A 8 -13.69 23.36 -12.16
N THR A 9 -14.66 24.21 -11.90
CA THR A 9 -14.56 25.23 -10.85
C THR A 9 -14.45 24.58 -9.47
N PRO A 10 -14.03 25.29 -8.41
CA PRO A 10 -14.02 24.73 -7.04
C PRO A 10 -15.39 24.17 -6.63
N LYS A 11 -16.48 24.89 -6.90
CA LYS A 11 -17.86 24.42 -6.69
C LYS A 11 -18.19 23.21 -7.57
N GLY A 12 -17.74 23.20 -8.82
CA GLY A 12 -17.93 22.07 -9.73
C GLY A 12 -17.25 20.80 -9.24
N ARG A 13 -16.05 20.90 -8.64
CA ARG A 13 -15.37 19.77 -7.99
C ARG A 13 -16.16 19.24 -6.80
N GLU A 14 -16.60 20.12 -5.91
CA GLU A 14 -17.43 19.72 -4.75
C GLU A 14 -18.72 19.00 -5.17
N ILE A 15 -19.42 19.51 -6.19
CA ILE A 15 -20.61 18.85 -6.74
C ILE A 15 -20.26 17.49 -7.34
N ALA A 16 -19.17 17.39 -8.10
CA ALA A 16 -18.72 16.14 -8.69
C ALA A 16 -18.39 15.09 -7.63
N ASP A 17 -17.74 15.49 -6.54
CA ASP A 17 -17.40 14.59 -5.42
C ASP A 17 -18.65 14.11 -4.68
N ARG A 18 -19.64 14.98 -4.49
CA ARG A 18 -20.96 14.61 -3.90
C ARG A 18 -21.74 13.67 -4.81
N ALA A 19 -21.78 13.98 -6.11
CA ALA A 19 -22.43 13.12 -7.11
C ALA A 19 -21.78 11.75 -7.20
N ALA A 20 -20.44 11.68 -7.15
CA ALA A 20 -19.71 10.41 -7.15
C ALA A 20 -20.07 9.54 -5.94
N ARG A 21 -20.22 10.13 -4.73
CA ARG A 21 -20.67 9.41 -3.53
C ARG A 21 -22.08 8.86 -3.70
N ILE A 22 -23.04 9.66 -4.16
CA ILE A 22 -24.43 9.22 -4.41
C ILE A 22 -24.45 8.07 -5.42
N LEU A 23 -23.67 8.16 -6.49
CA LEU A 23 -23.54 7.08 -7.47
C LEU A 23 -22.89 5.83 -6.88
N GLY A 24 -21.98 5.99 -5.92
CA GLY A 24 -21.41 4.89 -5.12
C GLY A 24 -22.50 4.17 -4.32
N ASP A 25 -23.32 4.91 -3.59
CA ASP A 25 -24.42 4.36 -2.79
C ASP A 25 -25.47 3.64 -3.66
N VAL A 26 -25.77 4.19 -4.85
CA VAL A 26 -26.67 3.53 -5.83
C VAL A 26 -26.07 2.21 -6.33
N ARG A 27 -24.75 2.15 -6.57
CA ARG A 27 -24.07 0.89 -6.92
C ARG A 27 -24.12 -0.11 -5.78
N ASP A 28 -23.81 0.33 -4.56
CA ASP A 28 -23.91 -0.53 -3.37
C ASP A 28 -25.32 -1.13 -3.23
N LEU A 29 -26.36 -0.36 -3.50
CA LEU A 29 -27.75 -0.84 -3.50
C LEU A 29 -28.01 -1.86 -4.61
N THR A 30 -27.52 -1.61 -5.83
CA THR A 30 -27.67 -2.55 -6.95
C THR A 30 -26.89 -3.83 -6.75
N ASP A 31 -25.69 -3.73 -6.14
CA ASP A 31 -24.87 -4.89 -5.80
C ASP A 31 -25.52 -5.71 -4.70
N PHE A 32 -26.10 -5.07 -3.69
CA PHE A 32 -26.89 -5.74 -2.67
C PHE A 32 -28.06 -6.54 -3.27
N ALA A 33 -28.78 -5.94 -4.21
CA ALA A 33 -29.93 -6.59 -4.87
C ALA A 33 -29.50 -7.78 -5.77
N ARG A 34 -28.29 -7.73 -6.34
CA ARG A 34 -27.76 -8.76 -7.24
C ARG A 34 -27.04 -9.89 -6.51
N HIS A 35 -26.44 -9.60 -5.34
CA HIS A 35 -25.74 -10.60 -4.55
C HIS A 35 -26.76 -11.55 -3.90
N GLY A 36 -27.00 -12.67 -4.58
CA GLY A 36 -27.90 -13.73 -4.11
C GLY A 36 -27.38 -14.54 -2.91
N GLY A 37 -26.58 -13.93 -2.02
CA GLY A 37 -26.13 -14.50 -0.75
C GLY A 37 -24.86 -15.35 -0.81
N ALA A 38 -24.24 -15.59 -1.96
CA ALA A 38 -22.97 -16.32 -2.04
C ALA A 38 -21.79 -15.37 -1.75
N VAL A 39 -21.01 -15.68 -0.71
CA VAL A 39 -19.81 -14.92 -0.31
C VAL A 39 -18.77 -14.99 -1.42
N LEU A 40 -18.11 -13.84 -1.72
CA LEU A 40 -17.05 -13.70 -2.74
C LEU A 40 -17.48 -14.27 -4.10
N SER A 41 -18.61 -13.78 -4.62
CA SER A 41 -19.09 -14.08 -5.98
C SER A 41 -19.26 -12.80 -6.80
N GLY A 42 -19.34 -12.95 -8.14
CA GLY A 42 -19.40 -11.82 -9.06
C GLY A 42 -18.12 -10.98 -9.07
N THR A 43 -18.20 -9.71 -9.47
CA THR A 43 -17.04 -8.84 -9.61
C THR A 43 -16.68 -8.17 -8.28
N LEU A 44 -15.41 -8.23 -7.88
CA LEU A 44 -14.82 -7.46 -6.77
C LEU A 44 -13.67 -6.59 -7.29
N LYS A 45 -13.78 -5.27 -7.11
CA LYS A 45 -12.76 -4.31 -7.52
C LYS A 45 -11.83 -3.98 -6.36
N LEU A 46 -10.64 -4.56 -6.40
CA LEU A 46 -9.62 -4.47 -5.35
C LEU A 46 -8.54 -3.47 -5.74
N GLY A 47 -8.38 -2.41 -4.94
CA GLY A 47 -7.24 -1.52 -4.98
C GLY A 47 -6.12 -1.98 -4.06
N VAL A 48 -4.88 -1.93 -4.53
CA VAL A 48 -3.71 -2.34 -3.74
C VAL A 48 -2.59 -1.33 -3.89
N ILE A 49 -1.92 -0.99 -2.79
CA ILE A 49 -0.76 -0.10 -2.82
C ILE A 49 0.47 -0.81 -3.43
N PRO A 50 1.35 -0.08 -4.16
CA PRO A 50 2.51 -0.67 -4.85
C PRO A 50 3.51 -1.37 -3.92
N SER A 51 3.60 -0.96 -2.66
CA SER A 51 4.49 -1.60 -1.68
C SER A 51 3.90 -2.89 -1.06
N VAL A 52 2.77 -3.38 -1.58
CA VAL A 52 2.10 -4.61 -1.15
C VAL A 52 1.76 -5.50 -2.35
N ALA A 53 1.25 -4.93 -3.44
CA ALA A 53 0.73 -5.68 -4.59
C ALA A 53 1.69 -6.75 -5.12
N PRO A 54 2.95 -6.45 -5.52
CA PRO A 54 3.84 -7.44 -6.12
C PRO A 54 4.27 -8.56 -5.16
N TYR A 55 4.20 -8.30 -3.86
CA TYR A 55 4.75 -9.19 -2.83
C TYR A 55 3.66 -10.10 -2.21
N LEU A 56 2.42 -9.64 -2.22
CA LEU A 56 1.30 -10.35 -1.58
C LEU A 56 0.36 -11.00 -2.58
N LEU A 57 0.00 -10.32 -3.68
CA LEU A 57 -0.98 -10.84 -4.63
C LEU A 57 -0.60 -12.22 -5.22
N PRO A 58 0.67 -12.50 -5.60
CA PRO A 58 1.04 -13.81 -6.13
C PRO A 58 0.78 -14.96 -5.16
N ARG A 59 0.72 -14.69 -3.86
CA ARG A 59 0.45 -15.68 -2.80
C ARG A 59 -1.04 -15.82 -2.51
N VAL A 60 -1.78 -14.72 -2.61
CA VAL A 60 -3.21 -14.66 -2.28
C VAL A 60 -4.09 -15.12 -3.45
N LEU A 61 -3.77 -14.71 -4.69
CA LEU A 61 -4.61 -14.98 -5.87
C LEU A 61 -4.87 -16.47 -6.14
N PRO A 62 -3.88 -17.38 -6.03
CA PRO A 62 -4.13 -18.79 -6.21
C PRO A 62 -5.15 -19.35 -5.21
N LYS A 63 -5.08 -18.89 -3.93
CA LYS A 63 -6.02 -19.31 -2.88
C LYS A 63 -7.42 -18.78 -3.13
N VAL A 64 -7.53 -17.52 -3.54
CA VAL A 64 -8.81 -16.90 -3.90
C VAL A 64 -9.46 -17.65 -5.05
N ASN A 65 -8.72 -17.94 -6.13
CA ASN A 65 -9.24 -18.66 -7.28
C ASN A 65 -9.67 -20.09 -6.95
N ALA A 66 -8.94 -20.78 -6.06
CA ALA A 66 -9.27 -22.12 -5.62
C ALA A 66 -10.53 -22.16 -4.73
N ALA A 67 -10.63 -21.21 -3.77
CA ALA A 67 -11.73 -21.16 -2.82
C ALA A 67 -13.01 -20.55 -3.40
N TYR A 68 -12.87 -19.58 -4.32
CA TYR A 68 -13.98 -18.79 -4.86
C TYR A 68 -13.91 -18.67 -6.40
N PRO A 69 -14.11 -19.76 -7.14
CA PRO A 69 -13.97 -19.76 -8.61
C PRO A 69 -15.01 -18.91 -9.35
N ALA A 70 -16.10 -18.52 -8.66
CA ALA A 70 -17.11 -17.61 -9.19
C ALA A 70 -16.81 -16.12 -8.96
N LEU A 71 -15.68 -15.80 -8.31
CA LEU A 71 -15.23 -14.44 -8.11
C LEU A 71 -14.43 -13.94 -9.31
N GLU A 72 -14.87 -12.83 -9.90
CA GLU A 72 -14.10 -12.06 -10.86
C GLU A 72 -13.38 -10.92 -10.14
N LEU A 73 -12.06 -11.05 -9.96
CA LEU A 73 -11.27 -10.03 -9.27
C LEU A 73 -10.68 -9.03 -10.27
N GLN A 74 -11.06 -7.76 -10.14
CA GLN A 74 -10.49 -6.64 -10.90
C GLN A 74 -9.48 -5.89 -10.03
N LEU A 75 -8.22 -5.86 -10.46
CA LEU A 75 -7.11 -5.29 -9.70
C LEU A 75 -6.75 -3.90 -10.18
N ARG A 76 -6.54 -3.00 -9.25
CA ARG A 76 -6.04 -1.65 -9.44
C ARG A 76 -4.85 -1.39 -8.54
N GLU A 77 -3.66 -1.21 -9.11
CA GLU A 77 -2.47 -0.80 -8.36
C GLU A 77 -2.20 0.68 -8.61
N THR A 78 -2.18 1.48 -7.54
CA THR A 78 -1.79 2.89 -7.59
C THR A 78 -1.54 3.43 -6.17
N ARG A 79 -1.19 4.72 -6.05
CA ARG A 79 -0.86 5.39 -4.78
C ARG A 79 -2.07 5.47 -3.85
N THR A 80 -1.78 5.59 -2.56
CA THR A 80 -2.78 5.59 -1.48
C THR A 80 -3.84 6.68 -1.66
N ASP A 81 -3.42 7.92 -2.00
CA ASP A 81 -4.31 9.05 -2.21
C ASP A 81 -5.34 8.80 -3.33
N GLN A 82 -4.88 8.21 -4.43
CA GLN A 82 -5.73 7.87 -5.56
C GLN A 82 -6.67 6.70 -5.23
N LEU A 83 -6.17 5.66 -4.55
CA LEU A 83 -6.99 4.52 -4.15
C LEU A 83 -8.11 4.94 -3.21
N THR A 84 -7.83 5.76 -2.20
CA THR A 84 -8.85 6.25 -1.26
C THR A 84 -9.89 7.12 -1.95
N GLN A 85 -9.49 7.94 -2.90
CA GLN A 85 -10.40 8.72 -3.72
C GLN A 85 -11.29 7.82 -4.61
N GLU A 86 -10.69 6.83 -5.30
CA GLU A 86 -11.44 5.88 -6.14
C GLU A 86 -12.41 5.01 -5.31
N LEU A 87 -12.03 4.64 -4.08
CA LEU A 87 -12.91 3.95 -3.13
C LEU A 87 -14.11 4.83 -2.72
N ALA A 88 -13.84 6.08 -2.31
CA ALA A 88 -14.89 7.03 -1.92
C ALA A 88 -15.88 7.33 -3.08
N GLN A 89 -15.40 7.27 -4.33
CA GLN A 89 -16.22 7.44 -5.53
C GLN A 89 -16.94 6.16 -5.98
N GLY A 90 -16.82 5.04 -5.25
CA GLY A 90 -17.42 3.75 -5.62
C GLY A 90 -16.83 3.10 -6.87
N LYS A 91 -15.65 3.54 -7.32
CA LYS A 91 -14.91 2.91 -8.43
C LYS A 91 -14.19 1.65 -7.98
N LEU A 92 -13.86 1.57 -6.69
CA LEU A 92 -13.31 0.41 -6.01
C LEU A 92 -14.24 -0.03 -4.89
N ASP A 93 -14.20 -1.31 -4.54
CA ASP A 93 -15.01 -1.90 -3.47
C ASP A 93 -14.20 -2.09 -2.20
N LEU A 94 -12.94 -2.49 -2.35
CA LEU A 94 -12.03 -2.88 -1.28
C LEU A 94 -10.62 -2.36 -1.58
N LEU A 95 -9.90 -1.92 -0.55
CA LEU A 95 -8.47 -1.62 -0.63
C LEU A 95 -7.67 -2.56 0.26
N LEU A 96 -6.48 -2.90 -0.19
CA LEU A 96 -5.43 -3.56 0.59
C LEU A 96 -4.26 -2.58 0.71
N MET A 97 -4.07 -2.00 1.91
CA MET A 97 -3.17 -0.89 2.14
C MET A 97 -2.66 -0.82 3.58
N ALA A 98 -1.76 0.13 3.85
CA ALA A 98 -1.34 0.44 5.21
C ALA A 98 -2.42 1.23 5.96
N LEU A 99 -2.63 0.87 7.24
CA LEU A 99 -3.58 1.51 8.14
C LEU A 99 -2.90 2.60 9.00
N PRO A 100 -3.68 3.57 9.54
CA PRO A 100 -5.11 3.81 9.34
C PRO A 100 -5.41 4.49 8.00
N PRO A 101 -6.65 4.40 7.48
CA PRO A 101 -7.02 4.97 6.17
C PRO A 101 -7.12 6.50 6.15
N GLY A 102 -7.03 7.18 7.28
CA GLY A 102 -7.12 8.64 7.39
C GLY A 102 -8.53 9.24 7.31
N ASP A 103 -9.52 8.53 6.76
CA ASP A 103 -10.91 8.98 6.64
C ASP A 103 -11.81 8.17 7.59
N PRO A 104 -12.51 8.81 8.57
CA PRO A 104 -13.40 8.13 9.50
C PRO A 104 -14.65 7.51 8.84
N ALA A 105 -15.01 7.91 7.63
CA ALA A 105 -16.11 7.33 6.85
C ALA A 105 -15.78 5.92 6.35
N LEU A 106 -14.51 5.53 6.37
CA LEU A 106 -14.06 4.22 5.95
C LEU A 106 -14.06 3.22 7.12
N GLY A 107 -14.44 1.98 6.81
CA GLY A 107 -14.19 0.83 7.67
C GLY A 107 -12.83 0.24 7.38
N SER A 108 -12.22 -0.41 8.37
CA SER A 108 -10.96 -1.11 8.18
C SER A 108 -10.86 -2.35 9.06
N ARG A 109 -10.04 -3.31 8.61
CA ARG A 109 -9.64 -4.50 9.35
C ARG A 109 -8.15 -4.72 9.20
N ALA A 110 -7.41 -4.73 10.32
CA ALA A 110 -6.01 -5.10 10.33
C ALA A 110 -5.85 -6.61 10.00
N LEU A 111 -4.85 -6.94 9.20
CA LEU A 111 -4.55 -8.30 8.77
C LEU A 111 -3.24 -8.81 9.35
N PHE A 112 -2.16 -8.02 9.20
CA PHE A 112 -0.84 -8.35 9.74
C PHE A 112 0.03 -7.12 9.91
N THR A 113 1.02 -7.25 10.78
CA THR A 113 2.07 -6.26 11.00
C THR A 113 3.22 -6.52 10.03
N ASP A 114 3.68 -5.48 9.35
CA ASP A 114 4.81 -5.50 8.43
C ASP A 114 5.90 -4.57 8.98
N ARG A 115 7.05 -5.15 9.39
CA ARG A 115 8.17 -4.42 9.97
C ARG A 115 9.02 -3.80 8.88
N PHE A 116 9.83 -2.81 9.25
CA PHE A 116 10.83 -2.25 8.34
C PHE A 116 12.22 -2.73 8.70
N LEU A 117 13.04 -2.89 7.67
CA LEU A 117 14.48 -3.08 7.77
C LEU A 117 15.19 -1.90 7.12
N LEU A 118 16.37 -1.58 7.62
CA LEU A 118 17.27 -0.64 6.94
C LEU A 118 18.01 -1.37 5.82
N ALA A 119 17.80 -0.94 4.58
CA ALA A 119 18.55 -1.42 3.43
C ALA A 119 19.67 -0.43 3.11
N ARG A 120 20.89 -0.95 2.96
CA ARG A 120 22.11 -0.21 2.64
C ARG A 120 23.00 -1.00 1.69
N GLN A 121 23.97 -0.34 1.08
CA GLN A 121 24.98 -1.05 0.31
C GLN A 121 25.81 -1.96 1.24
N ALA A 122 26.03 -3.18 0.80
CA ALA A 122 26.98 -4.10 1.42
C ALA A 122 28.41 -3.67 1.08
N THR A 123 29.27 -3.50 2.09
CA THR A 123 30.70 -3.26 1.91
C THR A 123 31.49 -4.36 2.61
N PRO A 124 32.73 -4.69 2.14
CA PRO A 124 33.55 -5.73 2.76
C PRO A 124 33.77 -5.53 4.26
N ASP A 125 33.88 -4.26 4.68
CA ASP A 125 34.07 -3.85 6.07
C ASP A 125 32.75 -3.53 6.79
N SER A 126 31.61 -3.86 6.18
CA SER A 126 30.31 -3.66 6.83
C SER A 126 30.25 -4.51 8.11
N PRO A 127 30.25 -3.91 9.31
CA PRO A 127 30.08 -4.69 10.52
C PRO A 127 28.77 -5.49 10.41
N GLN A 128 28.77 -6.66 11.03
CA GLN A 128 27.57 -7.50 11.16
C GLN A 128 26.37 -6.65 11.56
N PRO A 129 25.13 -7.03 11.20
CA PRO A 129 23.96 -6.19 11.32
C PRO A 129 23.81 -5.70 12.77
N ARG A 130 24.30 -4.49 13.05
CA ARG A 130 23.97 -3.79 14.28
C ARG A 130 22.52 -3.32 14.16
N LEU A 131 21.80 -3.38 15.25
CA LEU A 131 20.47 -2.76 15.32
C LEU A 131 20.62 -1.28 14.97
N ALA A 132 19.92 -0.83 13.95
CA ALA A 132 19.89 0.57 13.54
C ALA A 132 18.96 1.36 14.46
N GLY A 133 19.32 2.61 14.76
CA GLY A 133 18.38 3.56 15.36
C GLY A 133 17.91 4.58 14.32
N PRO A 134 16.86 5.37 14.61
CA PRO A 134 16.41 6.42 13.70
C PRO A 134 17.50 7.45 13.41
N ASP A 135 18.35 7.75 14.39
CA ASP A 135 19.46 8.70 14.27
C ASP A 135 20.63 8.18 13.41
N ALA A 136 20.63 6.89 13.07
CA ALA A 136 21.63 6.30 12.19
C ALA A 136 21.36 6.56 10.69
N ILE A 137 20.25 7.23 10.36
CA ILE A 137 19.83 7.49 8.98
C ILE A 137 20.00 8.97 8.67
N PRO A 138 21.05 9.35 7.92
CA PRO A 138 21.23 10.74 7.49
C PRO A 138 20.11 11.15 6.53
N ALA A 139 19.51 12.32 6.75
CA ALA A 139 18.41 12.81 5.93
C ALA A 139 18.79 12.99 4.46
N ASP A 140 20.03 13.40 4.19
CA ASP A 140 20.59 13.60 2.86
C ASP A 140 20.88 12.31 2.10
N ARG A 141 20.88 11.16 2.78
CA ARG A 141 21.09 9.83 2.20
C ARG A 141 19.86 8.94 2.20
N LEU A 142 18.74 9.42 2.70
CA LEU A 142 17.49 8.65 2.72
C LEU A 142 16.82 8.69 1.35
N LEU A 143 16.76 7.54 0.68
CA LEU A 143 16.07 7.36 -0.59
C LEU A 143 14.61 6.98 -0.32
N LEU A 144 13.68 7.72 -0.93
CA LEU A 144 12.24 7.60 -0.69
C LEU A 144 11.47 7.47 -1.99
N LEU A 145 10.30 6.84 -1.90
CA LEU A 145 9.30 6.92 -2.97
C LEU A 145 8.79 8.36 -3.13
N GLU A 146 8.17 8.65 -4.26
CA GLU A 146 7.52 9.94 -4.54
C GLU A 146 6.37 10.24 -3.57
N ASP A 147 5.93 11.50 -3.54
CA ASP A 147 4.77 11.92 -2.76
C ASP A 147 3.50 11.15 -3.16
N GLY A 148 2.63 10.87 -2.16
CA GLY A 148 1.41 10.07 -2.33
C GLY A 148 1.58 8.57 -2.05
N HIS A 149 2.80 8.11 -1.80
CA HIS A 149 3.05 6.76 -1.29
C HIS A 149 3.11 6.77 0.24
N CYS A 150 2.24 6.01 0.91
CA CYS A 150 2.23 5.92 2.37
C CYS A 150 3.57 5.45 2.97
N LEU A 151 4.33 4.63 2.24
CA LEU A 151 5.66 4.17 2.66
C LEU A 151 6.63 5.34 2.87
N ARG A 152 6.55 6.39 2.02
CA ARG A 152 7.35 7.60 2.19
C ARG A 152 7.04 8.31 3.50
N ASP A 153 5.76 8.55 3.77
CA ASP A 153 5.33 9.27 4.97
C ASP A 153 5.66 8.48 6.25
N GLN A 154 5.56 7.15 6.20
CA GLN A 154 5.95 6.26 7.29
C GLN A 154 7.46 6.33 7.58
N ALA A 155 8.29 6.30 6.53
CA ALA A 155 9.74 6.41 6.67
C ALA A 155 10.14 7.77 7.26
N LEU A 156 9.56 8.88 6.77
CA LEU A 156 9.81 10.21 7.29
C LEU A 156 9.40 10.35 8.76
N THR A 157 8.23 9.81 9.12
CA THR A 157 7.74 9.84 10.50
C THR A 157 8.67 9.09 11.45
N TYR A 158 9.11 7.90 11.06
CA TYR A 158 10.02 7.10 11.88
C TYR A 158 11.38 7.78 12.05
N CYS A 159 11.96 8.25 10.96
CA CYS A 159 13.28 8.92 10.97
C CYS A 159 13.22 10.32 11.57
N ARG A 160 12.03 10.83 11.92
CA ARG A 160 11.81 12.20 12.43
C ARG A 160 12.35 13.29 11.49
N ILE A 161 12.39 12.99 10.18
CA ILE A 161 12.91 13.88 9.15
C ILE A 161 11.75 14.71 8.61
N GLN A 162 11.93 16.03 8.56
CA GLN A 162 10.96 16.93 7.94
C GLN A 162 11.15 16.92 6.41
N LYS A 163 10.05 17.11 5.66
CA LYS A 163 10.12 17.18 4.19
C LYS A 163 11.08 18.25 3.68
N SER A 164 11.26 19.33 4.43
CA SER A 164 12.18 20.44 4.13
C SER A 164 13.66 20.08 4.28
N GLU A 165 13.98 19.03 5.04
CA GLU A 165 15.35 18.56 5.28
C GLU A 165 15.85 17.60 4.21
N LEU A 166 14.93 17.10 3.38
CA LEU A 166 15.27 16.23 2.26
C LEU A 166 15.99 17.05 1.19
N GLN A 167 17.22 16.69 0.90
CA GLN A 167 17.88 17.19 -0.29
C GLN A 167 17.15 16.61 -1.51
N SER A 168 16.35 17.46 -2.15
CA SER A 168 15.53 17.10 -3.30
C SER A 168 16.38 16.74 -4.50
N GLY A 169 16.60 15.49 -4.73
CA GLY A 169 17.36 15.03 -5.91
C GLY A 169 16.82 13.75 -6.50
N PHE A 170 16.25 12.87 -5.70
CA PHE A 170 15.82 11.58 -6.17
C PHE A 170 14.47 11.16 -5.56
N GLY A 171 13.47 11.05 -6.42
CA GLY A 171 12.20 10.41 -6.13
C GLY A 171 11.93 9.34 -7.18
N SER A 172 11.41 8.21 -6.78
CA SER A 172 10.99 7.13 -7.68
C SER A 172 9.61 6.64 -7.29
N ALA A 173 8.81 6.29 -8.27
CA ALA A 173 7.54 5.61 -8.04
C ALA A 173 7.73 4.10 -7.78
N SER A 174 8.94 3.56 -7.97
CA SER A 174 9.24 2.14 -7.89
C SER A 174 10.24 1.82 -6.76
N LEU A 175 9.84 0.90 -5.87
CA LEU A 175 10.72 0.41 -4.82
C LEU A 175 11.94 -0.33 -5.40
N ALA A 176 11.75 -1.09 -6.48
CA ALA A 176 12.85 -1.77 -7.17
C ALA A 176 13.93 -0.79 -7.66
N THR A 177 13.53 0.38 -8.20
CA THR A 177 14.48 1.43 -8.58
C THR A 177 15.25 1.96 -7.37
N ILE A 178 14.56 2.22 -6.24
CA ILE A 178 15.22 2.64 -5.00
C ILE A 178 16.23 1.59 -4.55
N MET A 179 15.89 0.30 -4.58
CA MET A 179 16.79 -0.77 -4.18
C MET A 179 18.02 -0.86 -5.06
N GLN A 180 17.90 -0.61 -6.38
CA GLN A 180 19.07 -0.52 -7.28
C GLN A 180 19.96 0.69 -6.94
N MET A 181 19.39 1.82 -6.53
CA MET A 181 20.17 2.96 -6.08
C MET A 181 20.89 2.66 -4.76
N VAL A 182 20.25 1.94 -3.82
CA VAL A 182 20.88 1.44 -2.59
C VAL A 182 22.05 0.52 -2.92
N ALA A 183 21.87 -0.44 -3.82
CA ALA A 183 22.90 -1.38 -4.24
C ALA A 183 24.15 -0.69 -4.83
N ASN A 184 23.95 0.47 -5.46
CA ASN A 184 25.03 1.29 -6.04
C ASN A 184 25.58 2.38 -5.07
N GLY A 185 25.14 2.39 -3.80
CA GLY A 185 25.70 3.25 -2.75
C GLY A 185 25.21 4.70 -2.74
N TYR A 186 24.14 5.01 -3.48
CA TYR A 186 23.57 6.37 -3.52
C TYR A 186 22.88 6.78 -2.22
N GLY A 187 22.49 5.81 -1.39
CA GLY A 187 21.84 6.08 -0.12
C GLY A 187 21.34 4.81 0.58
N VAL A 188 20.42 5.01 1.49
CA VAL A 188 19.77 3.96 2.28
C VAL A 188 18.25 4.12 2.20
N THR A 189 17.51 3.06 2.49
CA THR A 189 16.04 3.13 2.54
C THR A 189 15.46 2.22 3.62
N LEU A 190 14.21 2.49 4.01
CA LEU A 190 13.43 1.57 4.84
C LEU A 190 12.71 0.59 3.92
N LEU A 191 13.05 -0.69 4.02
CA LEU A 191 12.47 -1.77 3.25
C LEU A 191 11.44 -2.53 4.09
N PRO A 192 10.16 -2.62 3.67
CA PRO A 192 9.18 -3.47 4.34
C PRO A 192 9.59 -4.95 4.30
N GLU A 193 9.38 -5.67 5.39
CA GLU A 193 9.78 -7.08 5.51
C GLU A 193 9.11 -7.98 4.46
N ILE A 194 7.89 -7.65 4.07
CA ILE A 194 7.17 -8.35 2.99
C ILE A 194 7.89 -8.26 1.63
N CYS A 195 8.70 -7.20 1.41
CA CYS A 195 9.40 -6.96 0.15
C CYS A 195 10.76 -7.66 0.08
N VAL A 196 11.31 -8.12 1.20
CA VAL A 196 12.71 -8.60 1.31
C VAL A 196 13.03 -9.73 0.34
N GLU A 197 12.11 -10.70 0.22
CA GLU A 197 12.33 -11.89 -0.62
C GLU A 197 12.55 -11.55 -2.11
N ILE A 198 11.98 -10.45 -2.58
CA ILE A 198 12.08 -10.02 -3.98
C ILE A 198 13.15 -8.95 -4.14
N GLU A 199 13.13 -7.93 -3.29
CA GLU A 199 13.90 -6.71 -3.47
C GLU A 199 15.34 -6.79 -2.92
N ALA A 200 15.62 -7.72 -2.02
CA ALA A 200 16.95 -7.86 -1.42
C ALA A 200 17.73 -9.09 -1.93
N ARG A 201 17.44 -9.55 -3.14
CA ARG A 201 18.17 -10.66 -3.78
C ARG A 201 19.56 -10.26 -4.25
N ASP A 202 19.80 -8.98 -4.49
CA ASP A 202 21.11 -8.47 -4.92
C ASP A 202 22.12 -8.60 -3.76
N PRO A 203 23.24 -9.32 -3.91
CA PRO A 203 24.24 -9.50 -2.85
C PRO A 203 24.94 -8.20 -2.44
N ARG A 204 24.80 -7.14 -3.23
CA ARG A 204 25.30 -5.81 -2.91
C ARG A 204 24.43 -5.08 -1.89
N ILE A 205 23.31 -5.67 -1.45
CA ILE A 205 22.39 -5.10 -0.46
C ILE A 205 22.60 -5.80 0.88
N ALA A 206 22.83 -5.01 1.91
CA ALA A 206 22.83 -5.46 3.31
C ALA A 206 21.60 -4.93 4.04
N LEU A 207 20.95 -5.80 4.80
CA LEU A 207 19.80 -5.49 5.62
C LEU A 207 20.18 -5.44 7.10
N SER A 208 19.64 -4.50 7.84
CA SER A 208 19.76 -4.41 9.30
C SER A 208 18.38 -4.23 9.93
N ARG A 209 18.14 -4.90 11.07
CA ARG A 209 16.95 -4.63 11.88
C ARG A 209 17.12 -3.32 12.64
N PHE A 210 16.01 -2.78 13.09
CA PHE A 210 16.01 -1.63 13.97
C PHE A 210 15.97 -2.07 15.43
N ALA A 211 16.51 -1.20 16.32
CA ALA A 211 16.33 -1.33 17.74
C ALA A 211 14.86 -1.08 18.12
N GLU A 212 14.42 -1.68 19.23
CA GLU A 212 13.06 -1.42 19.73
C GLU A 212 12.91 0.04 20.23
N PRO A 213 11.77 0.69 19.92
CA PRO A 213 10.64 0.15 19.17
C PRO A 213 10.92 0.12 17.65
N GLU A 214 10.89 -1.09 17.07
CA GLU A 214 11.09 -1.26 15.62
C GLU A 214 10.03 -0.51 14.82
N PRO A 215 10.40 0.17 13.70
CA PRO A 215 9.43 0.74 12.79
C PRO A 215 8.60 -0.36 12.14
N LYS A 216 7.28 -0.16 12.13
CA LYS A 216 6.33 -1.12 11.57
C LYS A 216 5.12 -0.40 11.03
N ARG A 217 4.39 -1.09 10.17
CA ARG A 217 3.08 -0.68 9.68
C ARG A 217 2.07 -1.82 9.83
N GLU A 218 0.82 -1.48 10.01
CA GLU A 218 -0.26 -2.45 9.92
C GLU A 218 -0.79 -2.47 8.48
N ILE A 219 -0.80 -3.65 7.87
CA ILE A 219 -1.45 -3.86 6.57
C ILE A 219 -2.85 -4.39 6.83
N GLY A 220 -3.82 -3.84 6.11
CA GLY A 220 -5.21 -4.20 6.29
C GLY A 220 -6.09 -3.90 5.10
N LEU A 221 -7.34 -4.30 5.25
CA LEU A 221 -8.41 -4.00 4.32
C LEU A 221 -9.11 -2.70 4.71
N VAL A 222 -9.55 -1.96 3.70
CA VAL A 222 -10.29 -0.70 3.86
C VAL A 222 -11.45 -0.68 2.87
N TRP A 223 -12.63 -0.26 3.32
CA TRP A 223 -13.85 -0.20 2.51
C TRP A 223 -14.79 0.92 2.96
N ARG A 224 -15.77 1.26 2.13
CA ARG A 224 -16.84 2.19 2.57
C ARG A 224 -17.69 1.51 3.63
N ARG A 225 -17.98 2.18 4.74
CA ARG A 225 -18.85 1.63 5.80
C ARG A 225 -20.27 1.33 5.31
N SER A 226 -20.73 2.01 4.25
CA SER A 226 -22.03 1.78 3.60
C SER A 226 -22.07 0.50 2.78
N SER A 227 -20.92 -0.10 2.44
CA SER A 227 -20.88 -1.27 1.57
C SER A 227 -21.57 -2.47 2.20
N PRO A 228 -22.48 -3.13 1.48
CA PRO A 228 -23.19 -4.33 1.96
C PRO A 228 -22.31 -5.59 1.94
N ARG A 229 -21.08 -5.52 1.38
CA ARG A 229 -20.19 -6.66 1.12
C ARG A 229 -19.25 -6.98 2.28
N SER A 230 -19.62 -6.66 3.53
CA SER A 230 -18.74 -6.87 4.70
C SER A 230 -18.33 -8.33 4.90
N ALA A 231 -19.21 -9.28 4.57
CA ALA A 231 -18.90 -10.71 4.62
C ALA A 231 -17.84 -11.12 3.59
N ASP A 232 -17.91 -10.56 2.36
CA ASP A 232 -16.88 -10.76 1.31
C ASP A 232 -15.53 -10.24 1.77
N PHE A 233 -15.50 -9.04 2.38
CA PHE A 233 -14.26 -8.43 2.85
C PHE A 233 -13.65 -9.21 4.00
N ALA A 234 -14.48 -9.76 4.90
CA ALA A 234 -14.03 -10.63 5.97
C ALA A 234 -13.39 -11.91 5.42
N ALA A 235 -14.07 -12.60 4.51
CA ALA A 235 -13.57 -13.83 3.89
C ALA A 235 -12.28 -13.60 3.07
N PHE A 236 -12.22 -12.50 2.30
CA PHE A 236 -11.00 -12.13 1.59
C PHE A 236 -9.84 -11.87 2.56
N GLY A 237 -10.10 -11.17 3.66
CA GLY A 237 -9.09 -10.92 4.70
C GLY A 237 -8.56 -12.19 5.35
N ASP A 238 -9.41 -13.18 5.58
CA ASP A 238 -9.01 -14.47 6.14
C ASP A 238 -8.05 -15.21 5.19
N LEU A 239 -8.30 -15.19 3.87
CA LEU A 239 -7.38 -15.75 2.86
C LEU A 239 -6.04 -15.02 2.83
N VAL A 240 -6.03 -13.69 2.99
CA VAL A 240 -4.79 -12.92 3.07
C VAL A 240 -3.99 -13.33 4.31
N ILE A 241 -4.62 -13.45 5.48
CA ILE A 241 -3.97 -13.88 6.71
C ILE A 241 -3.40 -15.29 6.56
N GLU A 242 -4.15 -16.21 5.97
CA GLU A 242 -3.71 -17.58 5.70
C GLU A 242 -2.48 -17.60 4.78
N ALA A 243 -2.52 -16.85 3.67
CA ALA A 243 -1.39 -16.74 2.74
C ALA A 243 -0.12 -16.16 3.39
N MET A 244 -0.27 -15.33 4.42
CA MET A 244 0.87 -14.80 5.18
C MET A 244 1.45 -15.80 6.19
N ARG A 245 0.61 -16.69 6.75
CA ARG A 245 1.07 -17.70 7.73
C ARG A 245 1.87 -18.83 7.11
N GLU A 246 1.61 -19.20 5.86
CA GLU A 246 2.33 -20.27 5.15
C GLU A 246 3.77 -19.90 4.75
N LYS A 247 4.25 -18.72 5.11
CA LYS A 247 5.63 -18.28 4.87
C LYS A 247 6.64 -18.87 5.89
N ASN A 248 6.17 -19.52 6.93
CA ASN A 248 7.04 -20.05 7.99
C ASN A 248 7.34 -21.54 7.79
#